data_687465fe414d21d47783c5c32ac28c9b
#
_entry.id   687465fe414d21d47783c5c32ac28c9b
#
_cell.length_a   1.000
_cell.length_b   1.000
_cell.length_c   1.000
_cell.angle_alpha   90.00
_cell.angle_beta   90.00
_cell.angle_gamma   90.00
#
_symmetry.space_group_name_H-M   'P 1'
#
loop_
_entity.id
_entity.type
_entity.pdbx_description
1 polymer ?
#
loop_
_entity_poly.entity_id
_entity_poly.type
_entity_poly.pdbx_seq_one_letter_code
_entity_poly.pdbx_strand_id
1 'polypeptide(L)'
;MIQFQVPVVAAGLAIIFDLDGVIVDSNPVHRQAWVRYNRRQGIETDEAMLEFMYGKRNDEIVRHYFGDHLEEEEIARHGAAKEALYREMMAGEVEARLVPGVREFIQANAGRPIALASNAEPANVEFLLEASGLRRYFRVVVDGHQVRNPKPHPEVFLRAADRLGVLPADTIVFEDSHSGVLAARAAGARVVGLRTTHRDLAGTALNVEDFRSLELAAWLRNQEPLRR
;
A
#
# COMPACT_ATOMS: atom_id res chain seq x y z
N MET A 1 16.05 -29.45 4.98
CA MET A 1 14.99 -28.42 4.95
C MET A 1 15.63 -27.09 5.37
N ILE A 2 15.69 -26.12 4.47
CA ILE A 2 16.13 -24.77 4.83
C ILE A 2 15.02 -24.18 5.67
N GLN A 3 15.29 -23.93 6.95
CA GLN A 3 14.32 -23.33 7.86
C GLN A 3 14.14 -21.86 7.43
N PHE A 4 12.95 -21.48 7.02
CA PHE A 4 12.63 -20.10 6.68
C PHE A 4 12.79 -19.24 7.94
N GLN A 5 13.81 -18.39 7.94
CA GLN A 5 14.04 -17.44 9.02
C GLN A 5 13.35 -16.12 8.65
N VAL A 6 12.36 -15.73 9.43
CA VAL A 6 11.64 -14.47 9.22
C VAL A 6 12.61 -13.29 9.33
N PRO A 7 12.66 -12.41 8.32
CA PRO A 7 13.57 -11.27 8.35
C PRO A 7 13.21 -10.27 9.46
N VAL A 8 14.23 -9.74 10.15
CA VAL A 8 14.05 -8.72 11.19
C VAL A 8 14.83 -7.47 10.80
N VAL A 9 14.16 -6.31 10.89
CA VAL A 9 14.74 -5.00 10.60
C VAL A 9 15.64 -4.55 11.75
N ALA A 10 16.77 -3.91 11.44
CA ALA A 10 17.74 -3.44 12.44
C ALA A 10 17.14 -2.45 13.46
N ALA A 11 17.74 -2.40 14.65
CA ALA A 11 17.33 -1.45 15.68
C ALA A 11 17.54 0.00 15.19
N GLY A 12 16.62 0.90 15.54
CA GLY A 12 16.67 2.31 15.14
C GLY A 12 16.07 2.60 13.77
N LEU A 13 15.66 1.58 12.99
CA LEU A 13 14.90 1.76 11.77
C LEU A 13 13.41 1.56 12.03
N ALA A 14 12.58 2.33 11.32
CA ALA A 14 11.14 2.18 11.27
C ALA A 14 10.70 1.51 9.97
N ILE A 15 9.51 0.93 9.98
CA ILE A 15 8.92 0.27 8.82
C ILE A 15 7.63 0.97 8.45
N ILE A 16 7.48 1.30 7.17
CA ILE A 16 6.24 1.86 6.64
C ILE A 16 5.75 0.94 5.51
N PHE A 17 4.51 0.49 5.61
CA PHE A 17 3.89 -0.33 4.58
C PHE A 17 2.89 0.50 3.78
N ASP A 18 2.84 0.32 2.48
CA ASP A 18 1.60 0.51 1.76
C ASP A 18 0.63 -0.62 2.09
N LEU A 19 -0.60 -0.52 1.64
CA LEU A 19 -1.67 -1.48 1.95
C LEU A 19 -1.93 -2.44 0.79
N ASP A 20 -2.41 -1.88 -0.33
CA ASP A 20 -2.86 -2.62 -1.49
C ASP A 20 -1.66 -3.16 -2.28
N GLY A 21 -1.60 -4.47 -2.50
CA GLY A 21 -0.46 -5.13 -3.14
C GLY A 21 0.76 -5.32 -2.21
N VAL A 22 0.76 -4.77 -1.00
CA VAL A 22 1.87 -4.92 -0.03
C VAL A 22 1.46 -5.76 1.17
N ILE A 23 0.39 -5.43 1.86
CA ILE A 23 -0.16 -6.23 2.95
C ILE A 23 -1.16 -7.24 2.40
N VAL A 24 -2.05 -6.78 1.54
CA VAL A 24 -3.10 -7.60 0.91
C VAL A 24 -2.96 -7.49 -0.60
N ASP A 25 -2.94 -8.60 -1.31
CA ASP A 25 -3.07 -8.66 -2.78
C ASP A 25 -4.52 -8.38 -3.18
N SER A 26 -4.91 -7.11 -3.02
CA SER A 26 -6.25 -6.58 -3.21
C SER A 26 -6.49 -6.05 -4.63
N ASN A 27 -5.44 -5.73 -5.38
CA ASN A 27 -5.54 -5.13 -6.70
C ASN A 27 -6.37 -5.94 -7.72
N PRO A 28 -6.31 -7.29 -7.76
CA PRO A 28 -7.22 -8.07 -8.61
C PRO A 28 -8.70 -7.87 -8.28
N VAL A 29 -9.03 -7.65 -6.99
CA VAL A 29 -10.42 -7.40 -6.56
C VAL A 29 -10.83 -5.96 -6.88
N HIS A 30 -9.94 -4.98 -6.71
CA HIS A 30 -10.18 -3.60 -7.15
C HIS A 30 -10.47 -3.53 -8.65
N ARG A 31 -9.71 -4.25 -9.49
CA ARG A 31 -9.97 -4.37 -10.94
C ARG A 31 -11.39 -4.91 -11.21
N GLN A 32 -11.75 -6.00 -10.57
CA GLN A 32 -13.08 -6.60 -10.74
C GLN A 32 -14.20 -5.69 -10.23
N ALA A 33 -13.97 -4.97 -9.11
CA ALA A 33 -14.93 -4.01 -8.58
C ALA A 33 -15.16 -2.86 -9.55
N TRP A 34 -14.10 -2.30 -10.16
CA TRP A 34 -14.22 -1.27 -11.19
C TRP A 34 -14.95 -1.78 -12.42
N VAL A 35 -14.59 -2.96 -12.96
CA VAL A 35 -15.29 -3.56 -14.11
C VAL A 35 -16.79 -3.73 -13.82
N ARG A 36 -17.15 -4.27 -12.64
CA ARG A 36 -18.55 -4.45 -12.26
C ARG A 36 -19.28 -3.13 -12.04
N TYR A 37 -18.62 -2.17 -11.41
CA TYR A 37 -19.17 -0.85 -11.14
C TYR A 37 -19.42 -0.09 -12.45
N ASN A 38 -18.40 0.02 -13.30
CA ASN A 38 -18.49 0.71 -14.59
C ASN A 38 -19.58 0.11 -15.49
N ARG A 39 -19.68 -1.22 -15.54
CA ARG A 39 -20.77 -1.89 -16.28
C ARG A 39 -22.17 -1.47 -15.80
N ARG A 40 -22.36 -1.27 -14.49
CA ARG A 40 -23.64 -0.76 -13.94
C ARG A 40 -23.94 0.68 -14.36
N GLN A 41 -22.89 1.42 -14.71
CA GLN A 41 -22.99 2.82 -15.20
C GLN A 41 -23.01 2.88 -16.73
N GLY A 42 -23.03 1.76 -17.45
CA GLY A 42 -23.01 1.71 -18.91
C GLY A 42 -21.64 2.00 -19.53
N ILE A 43 -20.55 1.89 -18.75
CA ILE A 43 -19.17 2.10 -19.22
C ILE A 43 -18.51 0.72 -19.42
N GLU A 44 -17.92 0.52 -20.59
CA GLU A 44 -17.04 -0.61 -20.85
C GLU A 44 -15.63 -0.26 -20.37
N THR A 45 -15.05 -1.13 -19.53
CA THR A 45 -13.74 -0.90 -18.92
C THR A 45 -12.66 -1.58 -19.75
N ASP A 46 -11.73 -0.83 -20.27
CA ASP A 46 -10.57 -1.33 -21.01
C ASP A 46 -9.33 -1.52 -20.11
N GLU A 47 -8.27 -2.08 -20.68
CA GLU A 47 -7.03 -2.34 -19.95
C GLU A 47 -6.29 -1.05 -19.54
N ALA A 48 -6.37 0.02 -20.35
CA ALA A 48 -5.75 1.29 -20.03
C ALA A 48 -6.39 1.94 -18.80
N MET A 49 -7.73 1.84 -18.68
CA MET A 49 -8.46 2.29 -17.49
C MET A 49 -8.02 1.50 -16.25
N LEU A 50 -7.83 0.17 -16.38
CA LEU A 50 -7.41 -0.67 -15.27
C LEU A 50 -5.96 -0.42 -14.85
N GLU A 51 -5.07 -0.15 -15.80
CA GLU A 51 -3.69 0.25 -15.49
C GLU A 51 -3.63 1.62 -14.80
N PHE A 52 -4.53 2.55 -15.17
CA PHE A 52 -4.57 3.88 -14.57
C PHE A 52 -4.91 3.85 -13.07
N MET A 53 -5.68 2.88 -12.60
CA MET A 53 -6.17 2.84 -11.20
C MET A 53 -5.07 2.59 -10.15
N TYR A 54 -3.94 1.97 -10.52
CA TYR A 54 -2.94 1.54 -9.55
C TYR A 54 -2.28 2.70 -8.81
N GLY A 55 -2.37 2.66 -7.48
CA GLY A 55 -1.81 3.66 -6.59
C GLY A 55 -2.53 5.03 -6.62
N LYS A 56 -3.66 5.14 -7.32
CA LYS A 56 -4.47 6.35 -7.45
C LYS A 56 -5.56 6.42 -6.38
N ARG A 57 -6.04 7.64 -6.14
CA ARG A 57 -7.25 7.88 -5.34
C ARG A 57 -8.51 7.76 -6.20
N ASN A 58 -9.63 7.48 -5.56
CA ASN A 58 -10.91 7.33 -6.26
C ASN A 58 -11.35 8.60 -7.01
N ASP A 59 -11.07 9.79 -6.49
CA ASP A 59 -11.38 11.05 -7.16
C ASP A 59 -10.66 11.17 -8.51
N GLU A 60 -9.38 10.81 -8.59
CA GLU A 60 -8.62 10.77 -9.84
C GLU A 60 -9.18 9.72 -10.80
N ILE A 61 -9.51 8.52 -10.30
CA ILE A 61 -10.02 7.41 -11.10
C ILE A 61 -11.42 7.74 -11.65
N VAL A 62 -12.30 8.28 -10.82
CA VAL A 62 -13.65 8.66 -11.21
C VAL A 62 -13.62 9.75 -12.28
N ARG A 63 -12.79 10.79 -12.13
CA ARG A 63 -12.63 11.82 -13.17
C ARG A 63 -12.13 11.22 -14.48
N HIS A 64 -11.17 10.34 -14.42
CA HIS A 64 -10.63 9.66 -15.59
C HIS A 64 -11.68 8.77 -16.31
N TYR A 65 -12.54 8.07 -15.56
CA TYR A 65 -13.52 7.14 -16.11
C TYR A 65 -14.81 7.82 -16.58
N PHE A 66 -15.27 8.84 -15.84
CA PHE A 66 -16.57 9.47 -16.02
C PHE A 66 -16.49 10.90 -16.58
N GLY A 67 -15.31 11.51 -16.56
CA GLY A 67 -15.03 12.85 -17.07
C GLY A 67 -14.91 13.93 -15.99
N ASP A 68 -14.22 15.02 -16.35
CA ASP A 68 -13.92 16.14 -15.45
C ASP A 68 -15.11 17.07 -15.19
N HIS A 69 -16.24 16.82 -15.83
CA HIS A 69 -17.44 17.65 -15.69
C HIS A 69 -18.30 17.33 -14.46
N LEU A 70 -17.94 16.25 -13.74
CA LEU A 70 -18.67 15.84 -12.53
C LEU A 70 -18.38 16.80 -11.37
N GLU A 71 -19.41 17.08 -10.61
CA GLU A 71 -19.30 17.81 -9.34
C GLU A 71 -18.64 16.94 -8.26
N GLU A 72 -17.99 17.56 -7.28
CA GLU A 72 -17.26 16.84 -6.21
C GLU A 72 -18.13 15.83 -5.45
N GLU A 73 -19.42 16.16 -5.24
CA GLU A 73 -20.38 15.27 -4.59
C GLU A 73 -20.66 14.00 -5.43
N GLU A 74 -20.71 14.15 -6.75
CA GLU A 74 -20.91 13.02 -7.67
C GLU A 74 -19.67 12.12 -7.70
N ILE A 75 -18.48 12.72 -7.73
CA ILE A 75 -17.20 12.00 -7.66
C ILE A 75 -17.13 11.21 -6.37
N ALA A 76 -17.43 11.82 -5.24
CA ALA A 76 -17.45 11.15 -3.93
C ALA A 76 -18.46 10.00 -3.90
N ARG A 77 -19.65 10.17 -4.48
CA ARG A 77 -20.70 9.14 -4.56
C ARG A 77 -20.24 7.94 -5.41
N HIS A 78 -19.63 8.17 -6.57
CA HIS A 78 -19.11 7.12 -7.42
C HIS A 78 -18.00 6.33 -6.71
N GLY A 79 -17.04 7.03 -6.10
CA GLY A 79 -15.97 6.43 -5.33
C GLY A 79 -16.51 5.55 -4.19
N ALA A 80 -17.39 6.12 -3.35
CA ALA A 80 -17.97 5.41 -2.20
C ALA A 80 -18.77 4.17 -2.63
N ALA A 81 -19.55 4.25 -3.71
CA ALA A 81 -20.33 3.12 -4.21
C ALA A 81 -19.44 1.99 -4.73
N LYS A 82 -18.36 2.33 -5.45
CA LYS A 82 -17.36 1.34 -5.90
C LYS A 82 -16.64 0.70 -4.71
N GLU A 83 -16.26 1.48 -3.69
CA GLU A 83 -15.56 0.92 -2.52
C GLU A 83 -16.47 0.05 -1.65
N ALA A 84 -17.75 0.36 -1.57
CA ALA A 84 -18.71 -0.53 -0.93
C ALA A 84 -18.78 -1.89 -1.65
N LEU A 85 -18.81 -1.89 -2.99
CA LEU A 85 -18.76 -3.12 -3.79
C LEU A 85 -17.45 -3.87 -3.60
N TYR A 86 -16.32 -3.17 -3.54
CA TYR A 86 -15.03 -3.78 -3.27
C TYR A 86 -15.01 -4.49 -1.91
N ARG A 87 -15.46 -3.84 -0.83
CA ARG A 87 -15.52 -4.45 0.51
C ARG A 87 -16.45 -5.67 0.55
N GLU A 88 -17.59 -5.60 -0.14
CA GLU A 88 -18.48 -6.76 -0.31
C GLU A 88 -17.75 -7.95 -0.96
N MET A 89 -16.99 -7.70 -2.03
CA MET A 89 -16.24 -8.72 -2.75
C MET A 89 -15.05 -9.26 -1.96
N MET A 90 -14.44 -8.42 -1.11
CA MET A 90 -13.31 -8.81 -0.25
C MET A 90 -13.75 -9.52 1.04
N ALA A 91 -15.04 -9.46 1.40
CA ALA A 91 -15.54 -10.08 2.62
C ALA A 91 -15.26 -11.58 2.61
N GLY A 92 -14.54 -12.07 3.61
CA GLY A 92 -14.11 -13.48 3.72
C GLY A 92 -12.85 -13.86 2.91
N GLU A 93 -12.35 -12.97 2.04
CA GLU A 93 -11.18 -13.26 1.18
C GLU A 93 -9.86 -12.70 1.74
N VAL A 94 -9.90 -11.78 2.69
CA VAL A 94 -8.72 -11.00 3.15
C VAL A 94 -7.58 -11.91 3.62
N GLU A 95 -7.88 -12.96 4.40
CA GLU A 95 -6.87 -13.88 4.91
C GLU A 95 -6.15 -14.64 3.79
N ALA A 96 -6.90 -15.13 2.81
CA ALA A 96 -6.36 -15.84 1.66
C ALA A 96 -5.54 -14.95 0.71
N ARG A 97 -5.73 -13.63 0.81
CA ARG A 97 -5.06 -12.63 -0.03
C ARG A 97 -3.95 -11.88 0.67
N LEU A 98 -3.59 -12.25 1.89
CA LEU A 98 -2.38 -11.69 2.50
C LEU A 98 -1.16 -12.00 1.63
N VAL A 99 -0.33 -10.99 1.40
CA VAL A 99 0.94 -11.20 0.70
C VAL A 99 1.77 -12.22 1.49
N PRO A 100 2.30 -13.26 0.84
CA PRO A 100 2.94 -14.35 1.56
C PRO A 100 4.06 -13.90 2.49
N GLY A 101 3.99 -14.31 3.77
CA GLY A 101 4.97 -13.98 4.80
C GLY A 101 4.81 -12.59 5.45
N VAL A 102 3.84 -11.77 5.00
CA VAL A 102 3.64 -10.42 5.56
C VAL A 102 3.26 -10.46 7.04
N ARG A 103 2.38 -11.39 7.44
CA ARG A 103 1.95 -11.55 8.83
C ARG A 103 3.13 -11.86 9.74
N GLU A 104 3.92 -12.87 9.38
CA GLU A 104 5.09 -13.30 10.12
C GLU A 104 6.14 -12.19 10.18
N PHE A 105 6.32 -11.47 9.08
CA PHE A 105 7.23 -10.33 9.00
C PHE A 105 6.81 -9.22 9.97
N ILE A 106 5.54 -8.81 9.96
CA ILE A 106 5.02 -7.78 10.87
C ILE A 106 5.16 -8.22 12.32
N GLN A 107 4.81 -9.46 12.63
CA GLN A 107 4.92 -10.02 14.00
C GLN A 107 6.36 -10.05 14.50
N ALA A 108 7.29 -10.50 13.67
CA ALA A 108 8.72 -10.55 14.03
C ALA A 108 9.33 -9.17 14.26
N ASN A 109 8.73 -8.14 13.65
CA ASN A 109 9.17 -6.74 13.75
C ASN A 109 8.29 -5.88 14.69
N ALA A 110 7.38 -6.47 15.46
CA ALA A 110 6.44 -5.74 16.32
C ALA A 110 7.10 -4.82 17.37
N GLY A 111 8.36 -5.06 17.70
CA GLY A 111 9.15 -4.17 18.56
C GLY A 111 9.73 -2.94 17.86
N ARG A 112 9.51 -2.77 16.56
CA ARG A 112 9.93 -1.60 15.77
C ARG A 112 8.78 -0.60 15.62
N PRO A 113 9.05 0.68 15.37
CA PRO A 113 8.02 1.60 14.93
C PRO A 113 7.46 1.15 13.56
N ILE A 114 6.17 0.81 13.52
CA ILE A 114 5.49 0.36 12.29
C ILE A 114 4.35 1.34 11.97
N ALA A 115 4.28 1.77 10.71
CA ALA A 115 3.20 2.56 10.17
C ALA A 115 2.61 1.96 8.88
N LEU A 116 1.36 2.31 8.62
CA LEU A 116 0.73 2.19 7.31
C LEU A 116 0.68 3.58 6.65
N ALA A 117 0.91 3.64 5.34
CA ALA A 117 0.79 4.86 4.54
C ALA A 117 0.23 4.54 3.15
N SER A 118 -1.07 4.78 2.95
CA SER A 118 -1.79 4.39 1.73
C SER A 118 -2.62 5.54 1.15
N ASN A 119 -2.89 5.50 -0.17
CA ASN A 119 -3.87 6.34 -0.84
C ASN A 119 -5.31 5.82 -0.69
N ALA A 120 -5.50 4.63 -0.11
CA ALA A 120 -6.81 4.04 0.12
C ALA A 120 -7.69 4.89 1.04
N GLU A 121 -9.01 4.78 0.87
CA GLU A 121 -9.96 5.44 1.76
C GLU A 121 -9.96 4.81 3.17
N PRO A 122 -10.29 5.59 4.22
CA PRO A 122 -10.25 5.13 5.61
C PRO A 122 -11.02 3.84 5.86
N ALA A 123 -12.21 3.70 5.26
CA ALA A 123 -13.07 2.53 5.46
C ALA A 123 -12.44 1.23 4.91
N ASN A 124 -11.68 1.30 3.81
CA ASN A 124 -10.95 0.15 3.28
C ASN A 124 -9.74 -0.20 4.14
N VAL A 125 -9.00 0.83 4.57
CA VAL A 125 -7.85 0.65 5.48
C VAL A 125 -8.27 -0.08 6.76
N GLU A 126 -9.30 0.43 7.42
CA GLU A 126 -9.80 -0.17 8.67
C GLU A 126 -10.32 -1.59 8.43
N PHE A 127 -11.14 -1.78 7.38
CA PHE A 127 -11.69 -3.09 7.01
C PHE A 127 -10.58 -4.14 6.81
N LEU A 128 -9.55 -3.83 6.01
CA LEU A 128 -8.48 -4.78 5.71
C LEU A 128 -7.59 -5.06 6.94
N LEU A 129 -7.27 -4.03 7.72
CA LEU A 129 -6.45 -4.19 8.93
C LEU A 129 -7.17 -5.00 10.03
N GLU A 130 -8.46 -4.78 10.22
CA GLU A 130 -9.26 -5.54 11.20
C GLU A 130 -9.47 -6.97 10.72
N ALA A 131 -9.90 -7.18 9.48
CA ALA A 131 -10.15 -8.51 8.93
C ALA A 131 -8.88 -9.38 8.89
N SER A 132 -7.69 -8.77 8.69
CA SER A 132 -6.42 -9.47 8.77
C SER A 132 -5.92 -9.68 10.21
N GLY A 133 -6.50 -9.02 11.22
CA GLY A 133 -6.01 -9.01 12.60
C GLY A 133 -4.65 -8.30 12.79
N LEU A 134 -4.24 -7.49 11.80
CA LEU A 134 -2.95 -6.80 11.82
C LEU A 134 -3.02 -5.39 12.41
N ARG A 135 -4.22 -4.81 12.61
CA ARG A 135 -4.45 -3.44 13.09
C ARG A 135 -3.59 -3.08 14.31
N ARG A 136 -3.46 -3.99 15.25
CA ARG A 136 -2.75 -3.80 16.53
C ARG A 136 -1.24 -3.55 16.39
N TYR A 137 -0.63 -3.89 15.25
CA TYR A 137 0.80 -3.70 15.02
C TYR A 137 1.13 -2.31 14.46
N PHE A 138 0.14 -1.61 13.93
CA PHE A 138 0.34 -0.29 13.33
C PHE A 138 0.14 0.83 14.36
N ARG A 139 1.26 1.39 14.83
CA ARG A 139 1.26 2.54 15.74
C ARG A 139 0.69 3.78 15.06
N VAL A 140 0.95 3.92 13.77
CA VAL A 140 0.50 5.02 12.93
C VAL A 140 -0.17 4.47 11.69
N VAL A 141 -1.33 5.05 11.34
CA VAL A 141 -2.04 4.80 10.08
C VAL A 141 -2.29 6.14 9.42
N VAL A 142 -1.81 6.28 8.18
CA VAL A 142 -2.06 7.45 7.32
C VAL A 142 -2.78 6.96 6.08
N ASP A 143 -4.03 7.33 5.93
CA ASP A 143 -4.88 7.02 4.78
C ASP A 143 -4.98 8.18 3.78
N GLY A 144 -5.63 7.94 2.65
CA GLY A 144 -5.74 8.90 1.56
C GLY A 144 -6.51 10.19 1.91
N HIS A 145 -7.36 10.19 2.94
CA HIS A 145 -8.08 11.39 3.38
C HIS A 145 -7.27 12.27 4.34
N GLN A 146 -6.17 11.76 4.86
CA GLN A 146 -5.31 12.49 5.79
C GLN A 146 -4.22 13.31 5.07
N VAL A 147 -4.12 13.24 3.76
CA VAL A 147 -3.15 13.97 2.94
C VAL A 147 -3.84 14.84 1.90
N ARG A 148 -3.25 15.98 1.57
CA ARG A 148 -3.75 16.85 0.49
C ARG A 148 -3.29 16.34 -0.86
N ASN A 149 -2.03 15.93 -0.93
CA ASN A 149 -1.38 15.50 -2.15
C ASN A 149 -1.15 13.98 -2.07
N PRO A 150 -1.88 13.18 -2.88
CA PRO A 150 -1.69 11.72 -2.90
C PRO A 150 -0.36 11.34 -3.55
N LYS A 151 0.03 10.07 -3.46
CA LYS A 151 1.15 9.51 -4.24
C LYS A 151 0.94 9.84 -5.73
N PRO A 152 1.97 10.31 -6.46
CA PRO A 152 3.40 10.21 -6.16
C PRO A 152 3.98 11.34 -5.29
N HIS A 153 3.18 12.22 -4.70
CA HIS A 153 3.66 13.21 -3.75
C HIS A 153 4.11 12.52 -2.45
N PRO A 154 5.22 12.94 -1.81
CA PRO A 154 5.78 12.26 -0.63
C PRO A 154 4.98 12.44 0.67
N GLU A 155 3.93 13.24 0.68
CA GLU A 155 3.24 13.69 1.90
C GLU A 155 2.80 12.54 2.81
N VAL A 156 2.29 11.44 2.25
CA VAL A 156 1.80 10.30 3.03
C VAL A 156 2.93 9.64 3.83
N PHE A 157 4.11 9.48 3.24
CA PHE A 157 5.27 8.88 3.90
C PHE A 157 5.96 9.85 4.86
N LEU A 158 6.05 11.14 4.50
CA LEU A 158 6.57 12.18 5.40
C LEU A 158 5.71 12.27 6.66
N ARG A 159 4.39 12.26 6.52
CA ARG A 159 3.45 12.29 7.64
C ARG A 159 3.54 11.03 8.51
N ALA A 160 3.72 9.87 7.89
CA ALA A 160 3.90 8.62 8.63
C ALA A 160 5.21 8.63 9.45
N ALA A 161 6.32 9.06 8.86
CA ALA A 161 7.61 9.18 9.54
C ALA A 161 7.57 10.21 10.70
N ASP A 162 6.97 11.38 10.46
CA ASP A 162 6.77 12.42 11.48
C ASP A 162 5.98 11.88 12.68
N ARG A 163 4.83 11.22 12.44
CA ARG A 163 4.01 10.64 13.51
C ARG A 163 4.68 9.49 14.26
N LEU A 164 5.60 8.77 13.61
CA LEU A 164 6.45 7.77 14.27
C LEU A 164 7.57 8.41 15.08
N GLY A 165 7.89 9.69 14.86
CA GLY A 165 9.00 10.41 15.49
C GLY A 165 10.35 9.97 14.94
N VAL A 166 10.45 9.64 13.64
CA VAL A 166 11.69 9.19 12.98
C VAL A 166 11.98 10.04 11.74
N LEU A 167 13.25 10.08 11.34
CA LEU A 167 13.62 10.69 10.07
C LEU A 167 13.17 9.78 8.91
N PRO A 168 12.68 10.31 7.78
CA PRO A 168 12.35 9.49 6.61
C PRO A 168 13.50 8.59 6.15
N ALA A 169 14.74 9.06 6.22
CA ALA A 169 15.93 8.29 5.86
C ALA A 169 16.22 7.09 6.79
N ASP A 170 15.61 7.06 7.99
CA ASP A 170 15.65 5.93 8.91
C ASP A 170 14.41 5.04 8.76
N THR A 171 13.68 5.15 7.64
CA THR A 171 12.56 4.29 7.32
C THR A 171 12.84 3.35 6.17
N ILE A 172 12.25 2.16 6.23
CA ILE A 172 12.14 1.22 5.13
C ILE A 172 10.68 1.19 4.72
N VAL A 173 10.40 1.57 3.46
CA VAL A 173 9.07 1.56 2.88
C VAL A 173 8.92 0.33 2.00
N PHE A 174 7.82 -0.41 2.18
CA PHE A 174 7.38 -1.49 1.28
C PHE A 174 6.29 -0.97 0.37
N GLU A 175 6.45 -1.13 -0.94
CA GLU A 175 5.59 -0.59 -1.99
C GLU A 175 5.52 -1.51 -3.21
N ASP A 176 4.40 -1.46 -3.96
CA ASP A 176 4.15 -2.28 -5.14
C ASP A 176 3.84 -1.46 -6.41
N SER A 177 3.70 -0.13 -6.28
CA SER A 177 3.30 0.77 -7.36
C SER A 177 4.40 1.77 -7.73
N HIS A 178 4.43 2.18 -9.01
CA HIS A 178 5.36 3.21 -9.47
C HIS A 178 5.15 4.55 -8.76
N SER A 179 3.89 4.95 -8.54
CA SER A 179 3.55 6.20 -7.85
C SER A 179 4.01 6.19 -6.39
N GLY A 180 3.84 5.05 -5.71
CA GLY A 180 4.28 4.89 -4.32
C GLY A 180 5.79 4.84 -4.17
N VAL A 181 6.51 4.15 -5.08
CA VAL A 181 7.98 4.17 -5.09
C VAL A 181 8.51 5.58 -5.30
N LEU A 182 7.93 6.36 -6.22
CA LEU A 182 8.31 7.76 -6.42
C LEU A 182 8.08 8.60 -5.16
N ALA A 183 6.91 8.44 -4.52
CA ALA A 183 6.57 9.13 -3.29
C ALA A 183 7.53 8.80 -2.13
N ALA A 184 7.82 7.52 -1.91
CA ALA A 184 8.71 7.07 -0.85
C ALA A 184 10.14 7.55 -1.04
N ARG A 185 10.65 7.52 -2.28
CA ARG A 185 11.96 8.08 -2.63
C ARG A 185 12.02 9.59 -2.45
N ALA A 186 10.98 10.31 -2.89
CA ALA A 186 10.89 11.75 -2.70
C ALA A 186 10.82 12.14 -1.21
N ALA A 187 10.27 11.27 -0.36
CA ALA A 187 10.33 11.42 1.09
C ALA A 187 11.74 11.17 1.67
N GLY A 188 12.66 10.56 0.93
CA GLY A 188 14.00 10.20 1.38
C GLY A 188 14.10 8.83 2.06
N ALA A 189 13.09 7.98 1.94
CA ALA A 189 13.05 6.64 2.50
C ALA A 189 13.84 5.62 1.66
N ARG A 190 14.22 4.49 2.28
CA ARG A 190 14.70 3.29 1.57
C ARG A 190 13.49 2.49 1.11
N VAL A 191 13.45 2.12 -0.18
CA VAL A 191 12.26 1.48 -0.75
C VAL A 191 12.56 0.06 -1.15
N VAL A 192 11.73 -0.87 -0.69
CA VAL A 192 11.67 -2.26 -1.15
C VAL A 192 10.40 -2.43 -1.96
N GLY A 193 10.55 -2.86 -3.20
CA GLY A 193 9.44 -3.14 -4.11
C GLY A 193 8.90 -4.55 -3.93
N LEU A 194 7.57 -4.70 -3.85
CA LEU A 194 6.85 -5.97 -3.95
C LEU A 194 6.35 -6.15 -5.39
N ARG A 195 6.66 -7.29 -6.04
CA ARG A 195 6.28 -7.59 -7.43
C ARG A 195 4.84 -8.12 -7.56
N THR A 196 3.95 -7.68 -6.70
CA THR A 196 2.54 -8.09 -6.69
C THR A 196 1.74 -7.41 -7.80
N THR A 197 1.95 -6.11 -8.01
CA THR A 197 1.26 -5.31 -9.04
C THR A 197 2.15 -5.11 -10.27
N HIS A 198 3.37 -4.67 -10.08
CA HIS A 198 4.33 -4.44 -11.17
C HIS A 198 5.58 -5.30 -10.99
N ARG A 199 6.07 -5.90 -12.09
CA ARG A 199 7.26 -6.77 -12.04
C ARG A 199 8.55 -5.99 -11.80
N ASP A 200 8.66 -4.80 -12.39
CA ASP A 200 9.85 -3.95 -12.33
C ASP A 200 9.50 -2.59 -11.74
N LEU A 201 9.94 -2.35 -10.53
CA LEU A 201 9.78 -1.09 -9.83
C LEU A 201 11.12 -0.34 -9.82
N ALA A 202 11.31 0.51 -10.80
CA ALA A 202 12.53 1.30 -10.92
C ALA A 202 12.72 2.25 -9.72
N GLY A 203 13.95 2.31 -9.21
CA GLY A 203 14.32 3.22 -8.12
C GLY A 203 14.14 2.64 -6.72
N THR A 204 13.78 1.37 -6.59
CA THR A 204 13.85 0.63 -5.33
C THR A 204 15.27 0.19 -5.02
N ALA A 205 15.57 -0.02 -3.75
CA ALA A 205 16.83 -0.62 -3.31
C ALA A 205 16.84 -2.15 -3.53
N LEU A 206 15.67 -2.76 -3.55
CA LEU A 206 15.46 -4.19 -3.78
C LEU A 206 14.04 -4.41 -4.31
N ASN A 207 13.85 -5.39 -5.21
CA ASN A 207 12.55 -5.88 -5.63
C ASN A 207 12.42 -7.36 -5.28
N VAL A 208 11.34 -7.74 -4.59
CA VAL A 208 11.08 -9.11 -4.15
C VAL A 208 9.65 -9.55 -4.49
N GLU A 209 9.42 -10.86 -4.57
CA GLU A 209 8.08 -11.40 -4.82
C GLU A 209 7.18 -11.28 -3.58
N ASP A 210 7.74 -11.57 -2.39
CA ASP A 210 7.01 -11.57 -1.13
C ASP A 210 7.96 -11.43 0.08
N PHE A 211 7.41 -11.45 1.29
CA PHE A 211 8.16 -11.30 2.54
C PHE A 211 8.97 -12.54 2.95
N ARG A 212 8.89 -13.66 2.23
CA ARG A 212 9.66 -14.89 2.46
C ARG A 212 10.98 -14.89 1.69
N SER A 213 11.28 -13.83 0.93
CA SER A 213 12.48 -13.71 0.13
C SER A 213 13.76 -13.76 0.97
N LEU A 214 14.69 -14.65 0.60
CA LEU A 214 16.02 -14.73 1.20
C LEU A 214 16.85 -13.48 0.89
N GLU A 215 16.62 -12.85 -0.27
CA GLU A 215 17.28 -11.60 -0.65
C GLU A 215 16.84 -10.46 0.26
N LEU A 216 15.54 -10.38 0.60
CA LEU A 216 15.02 -9.44 1.58
C LEU A 216 15.70 -9.63 2.92
N ALA A 217 15.78 -10.87 3.39
CA ALA A 217 16.44 -11.19 4.66
C ALA A 217 17.92 -10.79 4.67
N ALA A 218 18.63 -11.03 3.57
CA ALA A 218 20.03 -10.66 3.42
C ALA A 218 20.21 -9.13 3.36
N TRP A 219 19.35 -8.44 2.61
CA TRP A 219 19.41 -7.00 2.47
C TRP A 219 19.14 -6.30 3.80
N LEU A 220 18.10 -6.71 4.54
CA LEU A 220 17.71 -6.12 5.83
C LEU A 220 18.80 -6.24 6.91
N ARG A 221 19.58 -7.33 6.91
CA ARG A 221 20.71 -7.48 7.85
C ARG A 221 21.81 -6.43 7.68
N ASN A 222 21.93 -5.86 6.48
CA ASN A 222 22.95 -4.87 6.16
C ASN A 222 22.43 -3.42 6.27
N GLN A 223 21.18 -3.24 6.71
CA GLN A 223 20.62 -1.89 6.90
C GLN A 223 20.93 -1.38 8.31
N GLU A 224 21.49 -0.18 8.38
CA GLU A 224 21.72 0.54 9.62
C GLU A 224 21.03 1.91 9.59
N PRO A 225 20.59 2.45 10.73
CA PRO A 225 20.12 3.83 10.82
C PRO A 225 21.28 4.80 10.52
N LEU A 226 20.93 6.00 10.08
CA LEU A 226 21.94 7.05 9.92
C LEU A 226 22.60 7.35 11.27
N ARG A 227 23.94 7.26 11.31
CA ARG A 227 24.70 7.66 12.50
C ARG A 227 24.51 9.17 12.69
N ARG A 228 23.98 9.54 13.83
CA ARG A 228 23.88 10.93 14.27
C ARG A 228 25.17 11.36 14.95
#